data_4df1a8d2b36d7513ef34edba4333eed2
#
_entry.id   4df1a8d2b36d7513ef34edba4333eed2
#
_cell.length_a   1.000
_cell.length_b   1.000
_cell.length_c   1.000
_cell.angle_alpha   90.00
_cell.angle_beta   90.00
_cell.angle_gamma   90.00
#
_symmetry.space_group_name_H-M   'P 1'
#
loop_
_entity.id
_entity.type
_entity.pdbx_description
1 polymer ?
#
loop_
_entity_poly.entity_id
_entity_poly.type
_entity_poly.pdbx_seq_one_letter_code
_entity_poly.pdbx_strand_id
1 'polypeptide(L)'
;MRAFDRSRAKRGEHWTGPQMSRQQFARDSFGIFAAQIAVMALGIGTSVITARTLGPSGRGLLQLLTIFPATMSNFAKLGIPVANVYCIRRRGARTSAVASNSLLLGLGLGTALALACWLGRGWLLHTVLRGVPAVTLPLVLVLLPFVVLQTFFLGILQAEQRFQEYNFQQIAPTLFGLVGMAVALLWLRAGLIGAVIVQTAVVALVTVWLVLRVHRRTPLRLAWDGPLAKEMLGFGGKSYVQTLAATLHRQIDQYMINVFLDPAQVGLYAVAVNLTNVLLKIPDATGTVLYPRLAALEEGDAHRATARVCRNTLFITAALGVGCLLFGPFGIRVLYGPRFAGAIRPMLLMLPGIVMMALYMILTRNFTSRNRQGVNIVAAGVALSVNVGLNCVLIPRWGISGAAISTAVSYSLAALMLLVVFVRESGHSVAETVLVGREEIGGYVRHARGLVPGAAGE
;
A
#
# COMPACT_ATOMS: atom_id res chain seq x y z
N MET A 1 -15.08 28.54 -2.27
CA MET A 1 -14.34 28.12 -1.08
C MET A 1 -14.11 29.24 -0.05
N ARG A 2 -13.79 30.46 -0.43
CA ARG A 2 -13.55 31.61 0.50
C ARG A 2 -14.79 32.18 1.20
N ALA A 3 -16.00 32.02 0.68
CA ALA A 3 -17.23 32.57 1.27
C ALA A 3 -17.82 31.72 2.39
N PHE A 4 -17.59 30.40 2.39
CA PHE A 4 -18.13 29.45 3.38
C PHE A 4 -17.34 29.44 4.70
N ASP A 5 -16.05 29.75 4.63
CA ASP A 5 -15.14 29.83 5.80
C ASP A 5 -15.43 31.07 6.65
N ARG A 6 -15.89 32.18 6.04
CA ARG A 6 -16.17 33.44 6.75
C ARG A 6 -17.46 33.39 7.62
N SER A 7 -18.40 32.50 7.33
CA SER A 7 -19.66 32.42 8.06
C SER A 7 -19.55 31.62 9.38
N ARG A 8 -18.59 30.67 9.46
CA ARG A 8 -18.30 29.88 10.67
C ARG A 8 -17.30 30.58 11.61
N ALA A 9 -16.32 31.30 11.07
CA ALA A 9 -15.40 32.11 11.86
C ALA A 9 -16.12 33.18 12.69
N LYS A 10 -17.30 33.64 12.27
CA LYS A 10 -18.13 34.60 13.03
C LYS A 10 -18.93 33.97 14.17
N ARG A 11 -19.02 32.65 14.31
CA ARG A 11 -19.80 31.97 15.36
C ARG A 11 -18.97 31.38 16.50
N GLY A 12 -17.62 31.53 16.50
CA GLY A 12 -16.79 31.06 17.61
C GLY A 12 -16.85 29.54 17.88
N GLU A 13 -17.44 28.75 16.95
CA GLU A 13 -17.54 27.32 17.11
C GLU A 13 -16.21 26.66 16.75
N HIS A 14 -15.28 26.66 17.69
CA HIS A 14 -14.14 25.76 17.66
C HIS A 14 -14.68 24.31 17.66
N TRP A 15 -14.39 23.57 16.60
CA TRP A 15 -14.70 22.15 16.50
C TRP A 15 -13.97 21.38 17.63
N THR A 16 -14.64 21.15 18.74
CA THR A 16 -14.23 20.21 19.77
C THR A 16 -14.71 18.82 19.33
N GLY A 17 -13.96 18.18 18.40
CA GLY A 17 -14.13 16.75 18.18
C GLY A 17 -13.95 16.01 19.51
N PRO A 18 -14.57 14.82 19.69
CA PRO A 18 -14.37 14.04 20.90
C PRO A 18 -12.87 13.91 21.14
N GLN A 19 -12.39 14.50 22.24
CA GLN A 19 -11.00 14.43 22.65
C GLN A 19 -10.75 12.96 23.02
N MET A 20 -10.20 12.20 22.06
CA MET A 20 -9.69 10.87 22.37
C MET A 20 -8.66 11.02 23.50
N SER A 21 -8.84 10.27 24.59
CA SER A 21 -7.84 10.25 25.64
C SER A 21 -6.50 9.79 25.07
N ARG A 22 -5.37 10.30 25.60
CA ARG A 22 -4.02 9.86 25.17
C ARG A 22 -3.88 8.34 25.21
N GLN A 23 -4.53 7.69 26.18
CA GLN A 23 -4.54 6.24 26.31
C GLN A 23 -5.33 5.54 25.21
N GLN A 24 -6.47 6.07 24.81
CA GLN A 24 -7.28 5.53 23.71
C GLN A 24 -6.57 5.66 22.36
N PHE A 25 -5.95 6.83 22.10
CA PHE A 25 -5.13 7.04 20.91
C PHE A 25 -3.92 6.09 20.85
N ALA A 26 -3.21 5.90 21.98
CA ALA A 26 -2.08 4.97 22.06
C ALA A 26 -2.54 3.51 21.83
N ARG A 27 -3.66 3.10 22.42
CA ARG A 27 -4.24 1.76 22.25
C ARG A 27 -4.65 1.49 20.80
N ASP A 28 -5.32 2.43 20.16
CA ASP A 28 -5.77 2.29 18.77
C ASP A 28 -4.58 2.26 17.81
N SER A 29 -3.57 3.11 18.04
CA SER A 29 -2.32 3.11 17.25
C SER A 29 -1.54 1.80 17.41
N PHE A 30 -1.44 1.28 18.62
CA PHE A 30 -0.81 -0.02 18.88
C PHE A 30 -1.58 -1.17 18.23
N GLY A 31 -2.92 -1.13 18.28
CA GLY A 31 -3.78 -2.10 17.60
C GLY A 31 -3.57 -2.13 16.07
N ILE A 32 -3.45 -0.97 15.44
CA ILE A 32 -3.17 -0.87 14.00
C ILE A 32 -1.77 -1.44 13.69
N PHE A 33 -0.77 -1.13 14.50
CA PHE A 33 0.59 -1.65 14.30
C PHE A 33 0.68 -3.17 14.47
N ALA A 34 0.05 -3.71 15.53
CA ALA A 34 -0.03 -5.14 15.77
C ALA A 34 -0.76 -5.87 14.61
N ALA A 35 -1.85 -5.27 14.11
CA ALA A 35 -2.57 -5.78 12.94
C ALA A 35 -1.68 -5.84 11.70
N GLN A 36 -0.87 -4.81 11.44
CA GLN A 36 0.05 -4.80 10.30
C GLN A 36 1.14 -5.89 10.39
N ILE A 37 1.68 -6.12 11.60
CA ILE A 37 2.65 -7.21 11.82
C ILE A 37 1.99 -8.56 11.59
N ALA A 38 0.78 -8.78 12.11
CA ALA A 38 0.04 -10.01 11.90
C ALA A 38 -0.24 -10.25 10.40
N VAL A 39 -0.73 -9.25 9.68
CA VAL A 39 -0.97 -9.32 8.22
C VAL A 39 0.32 -9.66 7.47
N MET A 40 1.45 -9.08 7.87
CA MET A 40 2.74 -9.37 7.26
C MET A 40 3.16 -10.83 7.48
N ALA A 41 3.09 -11.32 8.70
CA ALA A 41 3.46 -12.71 9.03
C ALA A 41 2.56 -13.72 8.31
N LEU A 42 1.24 -13.51 8.32
CA LEU A 42 0.26 -14.34 7.60
C LEU A 42 0.48 -14.27 6.08
N GLY A 43 0.83 -13.09 5.55
CA GLY A 43 1.14 -12.89 4.13
C GLY A 43 2.39 -13.65 3.69
N ILE A 44 3.44 -13.68 4.51
CA ILE A 44 4.63 -14.49 4.26
C ILE A 44 4.25 -15.98 4.26
N GLY A 45 3.46 -16.44 5.23
CA GLY A 45 2.97 -17.82 5.28
C GLY A 45 2.22 -18.23 4.02
N THR A 46 1.26 -17.39 3.57
CA THR A 46 0.52 -17.60 2.32
C THR A 46 1.45 -17.63 1.11
N SER A 47 2.44 -16.71 1.07
CA SER A 47 3.43 -16.65 -0.01
C SER A 47 4.30 -17.91 -0.08
N VAL A 48 4.72 -18.46 1.07
CA VAL A 48 5.51 -19.70 1.15
C VAL A 48 4.68 -20.91 0.71
N ILE A 49 3.44 -21.07 1.22
CA ILE A 49 2.57 -22.17 0.82
C ILE A 49 2.33 -22.17 -0.68
N THR A 50 1.92 -21.02 -1.23
CA THR A 50 1.64 -20.89 -2.67
C THR A 50 2.87 -21.11 -3.54
N ALA A 51 4.05 -20.64 -3.10
CA ALA A 51 5.28 -20.83 -3.84
C ALA A 51 5.73 -22.30 -3.84
N ARG A 52 5.70 -22.97 -2.70
CA ARG A 52 6.13 -24.38 -2.59
C ARG A 52 5.21 -25.34 -3.34
N THR A 53 3.91 -25.06 -3.34
CA THR A 53 2.91 -25.95 -3.99
C THR A 53 2.77 -25.70 -5.47
N LEU A 54 2.72 -24.44 -5.91
CA LEU A 54 2.48 -24.09 -7.31
C LEU A 54 3.78 -23.94 -8.14
N GLY A 55 4.93 -23.82 -7.48
CA GLY A 55 6.20 -23.53 -8.14
C GLY A 55 6.27 -22.11 -8.73
N PRO A 56 7.38 -21.75 -9.40
CA PRO A 56 7.57 -20.39 -9.92
C PRO A 56 6.49 -19.94 -10.90
N SER A 57 6.13 -20.77 -11.89
CA SER A 57 5.12 -20.41 -12.90
C SER A 57 3.73 -20.25 -12.29
N GLY A 58 3.27 -21.21 -11.47
CA GLY A 58 1.95 -21.11 -10.82
C GLY A 58 1.90 -19.95 -9.83
N ARG A 59 3.00 -19.68 -9.11
CA ARG A 59 3.10 -18.52 -8.21
C ARG A 59 3.03 -17.21 -8.98
N GLY A 60 3.66 -17.14 -10.16
CA GLY A 60 3.62 -15.94 -11.03
C GLY A 60 2.22 -15.70 -11.60
N LEU A 61 1.56 -16.75 -12.06
CA LEU A 61 0.16 -16.66 -12.53
C LEU A 61 -0.78 -16.20 -11.40
N LEU A 62 -0.64 -16.78 -10.20
CA LEU A 62 -1.43 -16.35 -9.05
C LEU A 62 -1.12 -14.88 -8.68
N GLN A 63 0.14 -14.48 -8.77
CA GLN A 63 0.53 -13.08 -8.51
C GLN A 63 -0.14 -12.12 -9.49
N LEU A 64 -0.12 -12.40 -10.79
CA LEU A 64 -0.80 -11.59 -11.81
C LEU A 64 -2.30 -11.51 -11.55
N LEU A 65 -2.94 -12.64 -11.23
CA LEU A 65 -4.38 -12.71 -10.91
C LEU A 65 -4.73 -11.98 -9.60
N THR A 66 -3.75 -11.81 -8.69
CA THR A 66 -3.92 -11.05 -7.43
C THR A 66 -3.77 -9.55 -7.65
N ILE A 67 -2.71 -9.14 -8.37
CA ILE A 67 -2.44 -7.71 -8.57
C ILE A 67 -3.38 -7.09 -9.60
N PHE A 68 -3.92 -7.86 -10.54
CA PHE A 68 -4.77 -7.34 -11.60
C PHE A 68 -6.05 -6.66 -11.08
N PRO A 69 -6.92 -7.30 -10.26
CA PRO A 69 -8.08 -6.63 -9.71
C PRO A 69 -7.70 -5.47 -8.77
N ALA A 70 -6.61 -5.59 -8.03
CA ALA A 70 -6.10 -4.52 -7.18
C ALA A 70 -5.69 -3.28 -7.99
N THR A 71 -4.98 -3.47 -9.11
CA THR A 71 -4.58 -2.38 -10.02
C THR A 71 -5.78 -1.80 -10.74
N MET A 72 -6.63 -2.65 -11.32
CA MET A 72 -7.83 -2.20 -12.04
C MET A 72 -8.78 -1.43 -11.11
N SER A 73 -9.00 -1.91 -9.88
CA SER A 73 -9.85 -1.19 -8.92
C SER A 73 -9.36 0.25 -8.64
N ASN A 74 -8.06 0.52 -8.75
CA ASN A 74 -7.57 1.88 -8.57
C ASN A 74 -8.10 2.83 -9.67
N PHE A 75 -8.36 2.37 -10.87
CA PHE A 75 -8.98 3.19 -11.91
C PHE A 75 -10.45 3.51 -11.59
N ALA A 76 -11.17 2.62 -10.89
CA ALA A 76 -12.55 2.83 -10.49
C ALA A 76 -12.73 3.61 -9.18
N LYS A 77 -11.69 3.72 -8.35
CA LYS A 77 -11.81 4.37 -7.01
C LYS A 77 -12.07 5.86 -7.06
N LEU A 78 -11.56 6.57 -8.07
CA LEU A 78 -11.75 8.02 -8.30
C LEU A 78 -11.64 8.89 -7.03
N GLY A 79 -10.85 8.43 -6.03
CA GLY A 79 -10.66 9.12 -4.74
C GLY A 79 -11.88 9.10 -3.80
N ILE A 80 -12.92 8.33 -4.09
CA ILE A 80 -14.15 8.24 -3.28
C ILE A 80 -13.86 7.85 -1.82
N PRO A 81 -12.93 6.94 -1.47
CA PRO A 81 -12.63 6.64 -0.07
C PRO A 81 -12.25 7.87 0.76
N VAL A 82 -11.47 8.78 0.17
CA VAL A 82 -11.07 10.04 0.83
C VAL A 82 -12.24 11.02 0.88
N ALA A 83 -13.04 11.05 -0.19
CA ALA A 83 -14.25 11.87 -0.23
C ALA A 83 -15.29 11.43 0.81
N ASN A 84 -15.43 10.12 1.09
CA ASN A 84 -16.32 9.60 2.14
C ASN A 84 -15.93 10.17 3.52
N VAL A 85 -14.63 10.17 3.84
CA VAL A 85 -14.14 10.75 5.10
C VAL A 85 -14.44 12.25 5.16
N TYR A 86 -14.21 12.97 4.07
CA TYR A 86 -14.48 14.41 4.00
C TYR A 86 -15.98 14.73 4.16
N CYS A 87 -16.84 14.07 3.39
CA CYS A 87 -18.29 14.33 3.40
C CYS A 87 -18.91 14.03 4.77
N ILE A 88 -18.52 12.92 5.41
CA ILE A 88 -19.04 12.55 6.73
C ILE A 88 -18.49 13.49 7.81
N ARG A 89 -17.15 13.73 7.84
CA ARG A 89 -16.51 14.43 8.95
C ARG A 89 -16.54 15.93 8.86
N ARG A 90 -16.27 16.50 7.68
CA ARG A 90 -16.19 17.95 7.54
C ARG A 90 -17.51 18.59 7.12
N ARG A 91 -18.27 17.89 6.29
CA ARG A 91 -19.53 18.44 5.77
C ARG A 91 -20.75 18.06 6.62
N GLY A 92 -20.63 17.06 7.48
CA GLY A 92 -21.75 16.57 8.31
C GLY A 92 -22.82 15.87 7.48
N ALA A 93 -22.45 15.32 6.31
CA ALA A 93 -23.39 14.53 5.50
C ALA A 93 -23.84 13.28 6.27
N ARG A 94 -25.12 12.91 6.08
CA ARG A 94 -25.66 11.69 6.69
C ARG A 94 -24.88 10.48 6.19
N THR A 95 -24.29 9.70 7.11
CA THR A 95 -23.52 8.49 6.75
C THR A 95 -24.36 7.53 5.88
N SER A 96 -25.68 7.43 6.09
CA SER A 96 -26.55 6.60 5.27
C SER A 96 -26.59 7.04 3.78
N ALA A 97 -26.61 8.34 3.50
CA ALA A 97 -26.59 8.87 2.14
C ALA A 97 -25.22 8.61 1.47
N VAL A 98 -24.10 8.88 2.19
CA VAL A 98 -22.76 8.61 1.70
C VAL A 98 -22.57 7.11 1.44
N ALA A 99 -23.04 6.24 2.33
CA ALA A 99 -22.93 4.80 2.20
C ALA A 99 -23.79 4.24 1.05
N SER A 100 -25.01 4.79 0.84
CA SER A 100 -25.87 4.42 -0.28
C SER A 100 -25.26 4.82 -1.63
N ASN A 101 -24.75 6.06 -1.75
CA ASN A 101 -24.03 6.49 -2.95
C ASN A 101 -22.74 5.65 -3.16
N SER A 102 -22.01 5.34 -2.10
CA SER A 102 -20.81 4.47 -2.19
C SER A 102 -21.14 3.06 -2.65
N LEU A 103 -22.28 2.50 -2.23
CA LEU A 103 -22.76 1.20 -2.69
C LEU A 103 -23.08 1.23 -4.19
N LEU A 104 -23.88 2.19 -4.64
CA LEU A 104 -24.29 2.33 -6.05
C LEU A 104 -23.10 2.64 -6.95
N LEU A 105 -22.23 3.59 -6.56
CA LEU A 105 -21.01 3.91 -7.30
C LEU A 105 -20.02 2.73 -7.32
N GLY A 106 -19.86 2.04 -6.21
CA GLY A 106 -18.94 0.91 -6.12
C GLY A 106 -19.36 -0.28 -6.98
N LEU A 107 -20.65 -0.62 -6.95
CA LEU A 107 -21.23 -1.63 -7.84
C LEU A 107 -21.17 -1.17 -9.30
N GLY A 108 -21.63 0.04 -9.61
CA GLY A 108 -21.68 0.56 -10.97
C GLY A 108 -20.29 0.65 -11.60
N LEU A 109 -19.33 1.32 -10.95
CA LEU A 109 -17.96 1.48 -11.45
C LEU A 109 -17.19 0.15 -11.50
N GLY A 110 -17.37 -0.69 -10.48
CA GLY A 110 -16.73 -2.01 -10.43
C GLY A 110 -17.24 -2.94 -11.52
N THR A 111 -18.57 -2.98 -11.75
CA THR A 111 -19.17 -3.79 -12.82
C THR A 111 -18.86 -3.25 -14.21
N ALA A 112 -18.91 -1.92 -14.40
CA ALA A 112 -18.54 -1.30 -15.66
C ALA A 112 -17.08 -1.62 -16.04
N LEU A 113 -16.17 -1.57 -15.04
CA LEU A 113 -14.77 -1.94 -15.23
C LEU A 113 -14.61 -3.42 -15.53
N ALA A 114 -15.34 -4.30 -14.84
CA ALA A 114 -15.33 -5.74 -15.12
C ALA A 114 -15.80 -6.03 -16.55
N LEU A 115 -16.88 -5.36 -16.99
CA LEU A 115 -17.40 -5.46 -18.35
C LEU A 115 -16.38 -4.95 -19.39
N ALA A 116 -15.75 -3.80 -19.15
CA ALA A 116 -14.71 -3.27 -20.02
C ALA A 116 -13.54 -4.26 -20.17
N CYS A 117 -13.07 -4.86 -19.04
CA CYS A 117 -12.04 -5.89 -19.05
C CYS A 117 -12.50 -7.18 -19.77
N TRP A 118 -13.79 -7.53 -19.63
CA TRP A 118 -14.35 -8.68 -20.34
C TRP A 118 -14.42 -8.47 -21.86
N LEU A 119 -14.84 -7.29 -22.29
CA LEU A 119 -14.86 -6.93 -23.71
C LEU A 119 -13.43 -6.91 -24.30
N GLY A 120 -12.47 -6.43 -23.52
CA GLY A 120 -11.04 -6.41 -23.86
C GLY A 120 -10.29 -7.72 -23.58
N ARG A 121 -10.97 -8.82 -23.20
CA ARG A 121 -10.32 -10.07 -22.72
C ARG A 121 -9.30 -10.64 -23.69
N GLY A 122 -9.54 -10.56 -24.99
CA GLY A 122 -8.59 -11.03 -26.01
C GLY A 122 -7.25 -10.32 -25.88
N TRP A 123 -7.27 -8.99 -25.90
CA TRP A 123 -6.06 -8.20 -25.74
C TRP A 123 -5.37 -8.46 -24.39
N LEU A 124 -6.14 -8.50 -23.28
CA LEU A 124 -5.60 -8.75 -21.95
C LEU A 124 -4.86 -10.09 -21.85
N LEU A 125 -5.44 -11.17 -22.37
CA LEU A 125 -4.87 -12.51 -22.31
C LEU A 125 -3.66 -12.68 -23.25
N HIS A 126 -3.61 -11.93 -24.35
CA HIS A 126 -2.48 -11.98 -25.27
C HIS A 126 -1.31 -11.06 -24.88
N THR A 127 -1.56 -10.05 -24.02
CA THR A 127 -0.55 -9.06 -23.62
C THR A 127 -0.25 -9.12 -22.12
N VAL A 128 -1.04 -8.42 -21.32
CA VAL A 128 -0.79 -8.16 -19.88
C VAL A 128 -0.88 -9.43 -19.04
N LEU A 129 -1.83 -10.31 -19.35
CA LEU A 129 -2.11 -11.57 -18.66
C LEU A 129 -1.68 -12.80 -19.49
N ARG A 130 -0.60 -12.66 -20.26
CA ARG A 130 -0.07 -13.74 -21.08
C ARG A 130 0.24 -14.98 -20.23
N GLY A 131 -0.22 -16.16 -20.69
CA GLY A 131 -0.06 -17.43 -19.99
C GLY A 131 -1.08 -17.70 -18.89
N VAL A 132 -1.95 -16.74 -18.57
CA VAL A 132 -3.05 -16.94 -17.61
C VAL A 132 -4.13 -17.79 -18.26
N PRO A 133 -4.60 -18.89 -17.59
CA PRO A 133 -5.70 -19.71 -18.12
C PRO A 133 -6.98 -18.88 -18.26
N ALA A 134 -7.58 -18.88 -19.45
CA ALA A 134 -8.76 -18.07 -19.76
C ALA A 134 -9.95 -18.33 -18.79
N VAL A 135 -10.05 -19.55 -18.26
CA VAL A 135 -11.08 -19.95 -17.29
C VAL A 135 -10.97 -19.20 -15.95
N THR A 136 -9.80 -18.67 -15.60
CA THR A 136 -9.61 -17.93 -14.34
C THR A 136 -10.00 -16.47 -14.46
N LEU A 137 -10.07 -15.92 -15.66
CA LEU A 137 -10.37 -14.50 -15.89
C LEU A 137 -11.76 -14.09 -15.37
N PRO A 138 -12.87 -14.83 -15.65
CA PRO A 138 -14.18 -14.49 -15.09
C PRO A 138 -14.20 -14.43 -13.57
N LEU A 139 -13.52 -15.38 -12.91
CA LEU A 139 -13.42 -15.45 -11.46
C LEU A 139 -12.77 -14.18 -10.88
N VAL A 140 -11.74 -13.68 -11.56
CA VAL A 140 -11.02 -12.47 -11.15
C VAL A 140 -11.80 -11.20 -11.48
N LEU A 141 -12.53 -11.16 -12.60
CA LEU A 141 -13.37 -10.02 -12.97
C LEU A 141 -14.54 -9.82 -12.01
N VAL A 142 -15.13 -10.90 -11.51
CA VAL A 142 -16.17 -10.86 -10.46
C VAL A 142 -15.64 -10.18 -9.18
N LEU A 143 -14.33 -10.22 -8.91
CA LEU A 143 -13.72 -9.52 -7.77
C LEU A 143 -13.80 -8.00 -7.86
N LEU A 144 -13.80 -7.40 -9.06
CA LEU A 144 -13.66 -5.97 -9.24
C LEU A 144 -14.71 -5.15 -8.45
N PRO A 145 -16.03 -5.41 -8.55
CA PRO A 145 -17.01 -4.69 -7.74
C PRO A 145 -16.78 -4.88 -6.24
N PHE A 146 -16.39 -6.07 -5.78
CA PHE A 146 -16.13 -6.31 -4.36
C PHE A 146 -14.91 -5.54 -3.84
N VAL A 147 -13.81 -5.51 -4.59
CA VAL A 147 -12.60 -4.75 -4.21
C VAL A 147 -12.85 -3.25 -4.19
N VAL A 148 -13.65 -2.72 -5.14
CA VAL A 148 -14.04 -1.31 -5.16
C VAL A 148 -14.92 -0.99 -3.96
N LEU A 149 -15.95 -1.79 -3.72
CA LEU A 149 -16.84 -1.64 -2.56
C LEU A 149 -16.08 -1.69 -1.25
N GLN A 150 -15.20 -2.67 -1.08
CA GLN A 150 -14.39 -2.80 0.14
C GLN A 150 -13.63 -1.51 0.45
N THR A 151 -12.99 -0.92 -0.55
CA THR A 151 -12.24 0.33 -0.34
C THR A 151 -13.13 1.52 -0.02
N PHE A 152 -14.33 1.62 -0.61
CA PHE A 152 -15.28 2.70 -0.32
C PHE A 152 -15.81 2.59 1.10
N PHE A 153 -16.18 1.39 1.53
CA PHE A 153 -16.70 1.14 2.88
C PHE A 153 -15.62 1.24 3.96
N LEU A 154 -14.35 0.90 3.65
CA LEU A 154 -13.23 1.19 4.56
C LEU A 154 -13.09 2.69 4.84
N GLY A 155 -13.30 3.56 3.84
CA GLY A 155 -13.34 5.01 4.05
C GLY A 155 -14.47 5.44 4.99
N ILE A 156 -15.63 4.77 4.95
CA ILE A 156 -16.74 5.04 5.88
C ILE A 156 -16.38 4.60 7.31
N LEU A 157 -15.77 3.42 7.51
CA LEU A 157 -15.30 2.98 8.82
C LEU A 157 -14.28 3.94 9.41
N GLN A 158 -13.35 4.46 8.60
CA GLN A 158 -12.40 5.49 9.02
C GLN A 158 -13.10 6.78 9.43
N ALA A 159 -14.10 7.22 8.65
CA ALA A 159 -14.89 8.39 8.97
C ALA A 159 -15.64 8.23 10.30
N GLU A 160 -16.19 7.07 10.59
CA GLU A 160 -16.90 6.76 11.82
C GLU A 160 -15.97 6.41 13.00
N GLN A 161 -14.64 6.36 12.80
CA GLN A 161 -13.64 5.94 13.81
C GLN A 161 -13.86 4.51 14.32
N ARG A 162 -14.40 3.64 13.51
CA ARG A 162 -14.66 2.22 13.81
C ARG A 162 -13.39 1.40 13.59
N PHE A 163 -12.33 1.69 14.34
CA PHE A 163 -11.01 1.11 14.10
C PHE A 163 -10.94 -0.40 14.35
N GLN A 164 -11.76 -0.96 15.22
CA GLN A 164 -11.82 -2.42 15.45
C GLN A 164 -12.30 -3.14 14.18
N GLU A 165 -13.38 -2.66 13.55
CA GLU A 165 -13.91 -3.24 12.33
C GLU A 165 -12.99 -2.98 11.13
N TYR A 166 -12.35 -1.81 11.11
CA TYR A 166 -11.30 -1.50 10.13
C TYR A 166 -10.13 -2.47 10.24
N ASN A 167 -9.61 -2.74 11.44
CA ASN A 167 -8.52 -3.69 11.69
C ASN A 167 -8.94 -5.12 11.33
N PHE A 168 -10.17 -5.53 11.65
CA PHE A 168 -10.71 -6.82 11.23
C PHE A 168 -10.66 -6.97 9.69
N GLN A 169 -11.08 -5.94 8.95
CA GLN A 169 -11.04 -5.93 7.48
C GLN A 169 -9.61 -6.00 6.91
N GLN A 170 -8.61 -5.62 7.67
CA GLN A 170 -7.20 -5.76 7.26
C GLN A 170 -6.67 -7.18 7.53
N ILE A 171 -7.05 -7.78 8.64
CA ILE A 171 -6.54 -9.09 9.07
C ILE A 171 -7.32 -10.24 8.43
N ALA A 172 -8.64 -10.15 8.40
CA ALA A 172 -9.52 -11.26 8.01
C ALA A 172 -9.24 -11.82 6.60
N PRO A 173 -9.07 -10.99 5.54
CA PRO A 173 -8.74 -11.53 4.21
C PRO A 173 -7.43 -12.31 4.19
N THR A 174 -6.44 -11.85 4.95
CA THR A 174 -5.12 -12.50 4.99
C THR A 174 -5.16 -13.79 5.79
N LEU A 175 -5.87 -13.81 6.92
CA LEU A 175 -6.04 -14.99 7.76
C LEU A 175 -6.87 -16.07 7.05
N PHE A 176 -8.06 -15.71 6.55
CA PHE A 176 -8.90 -16.64 5.82
C PHE A 176 -8.27 -17.06 4.49
N GLY A 177 -7.50 -16.16 3.86
CA GLY A 177 -6.69 -16.46 2.69
C GLY A 177 -5.62 -17.50 3.00
N LEU A 178 -4.88 -17.38 4.10
CA LEU A 178 -3.88 -18.35 4.52
C LEU A 178 -4.50 -19.73 4.78
N VAL A 179 -5.57 -19.78 5.58
CA VAL A 179 -6.26 -21.02 5.91
C VAL A 179 -6.86 -21.65 4.65
N GLY A 180 -7.57 -20.88 3.85
CA GLY A 180 -8.16 -21.37 2.61
C GLY A 180 -7.12 -21.85 1.60
N MET A 181 -5.98 -21.12 1.46
CA MET A 181 -4.88 -21.56 0.59
C MET A 181 -4.22 -22.84 1.12
N ALA A 182 -4.04 -22.97 2.44
CA ALA A 182 -3.53 -24.19 3.02
C ALA A 182 -4.45 -25.39 2.73
N VAL A 183 -5.75 -25.24 2.95
CA VAL A 183 -6.75 -26.28 2.64
C VAL A 183 -6.77 -26.61 1.14
N ALA A 184 -6.88 -25.59 0.27
CA ALA A 184 -7.00 -25.80 -1.16
C ALA A 184 -5.74 -26.40 -1.80
N LEU A 185 -4.55 -25.99 -1.37
CA LEU A 185 -3.31 -26.38 -2.02
C LEU A 185 -2.62 -27.58 -1.36
N LEU A 186 -2.66 -27.69 -0.02
CA LEU A 186 -1.98 -28.77 0.68
C LEU A 186 -2.89 -30.00 0.81
N TRP A 187 -4.17 -29.81 1.09
CA TRP A 187 -5.10 -30.90 1.36
C TRP A 187 -5.86 -31.35 0.11
N LEU A 188 -6.55 -30.39 -0.57
CA LEU A 188 -7.35 -30.70 -1.77
C LEU A 188 -6.51 -30.75 -3.07
N ARG A 189 -5.26 -30.26 -3.06
CA ARG A 189 -4.36 -30.20 -4.22
C ARG A 189 -5.01 -29.55 -5.45
N ALA A 190 -5.88 -28.57 -5.22
CA ALA A 190 -6.72 -27.94 -6.25
C ALA A 190 -5.95 -27.03 -7.22
N GLY A 191 -4.63 -26.89 -7.09
CA GLY A 191 -3.76 -26.14 -7.99
C GLY A 191 -4.10 -24.64 -8.07
N LEU A 192 -3.78 -24.04 -9.22
CA LEU A 192 -3.97 -22.60 -9.45
C LEU A 192 -5.45 -22.19 -9.38
N ILE A 193 -6.35 -22.99 -9.96
CA ILE A 193 -7.79 -22.66 -10.00
C ILE A 193 -8.35 -22.63 -8.58
N GLY A 194 -7.98 -23.61 -7.74
CA GLY A 194 -8.39 -23.63 -6.33
C GLY A 194 -7.89 -22.41 -5.56
N ALA A 195 -6.65 -21.99 -5.80
CA ALA A 195 -6.09 -20.78 -5.19
C ALA A 195 -6.88 -19.51 -5.60
N VAL A 196 -7.24 -19.39 -6.87
CA VAL A 196 -8.05 -18.26 -7.38
C VAL A 196 -9.45 -18.27 -6.78
N ILE A 197 -10.10 -19.44 -6.69
CA ILE A 197 -11.42 -19.58 -6.06
C ILE A 197 -11.38 -19.14 -4.60
N VAL A 198 -10.38 -19.62 -3.83
CA VAL A 198 -10.20 -19.21 -2.43
C VAL A 198 -10.05 -17.71 -2.30
N GLN A 199 -9.17 -17.10 -3.10
CA GLN A 199 -8.97 -15.64 -3.09
C GLN A 199 -10.25 -14.89 -3.41
N THR A 200 -10.98 -15.32 -4.44
CA THR A 200 -12.25 -14.70 -4.86
C THR A 200 -13.30 -14.84 -3.76
N ALA A 201 -13.48 -16.02 -3.20
CA ALA A 201 -14.45 -16.28 -2.15
C ALA A 201 -14.15 -15.46 -0.87
N VAL A 202 -12.89 -15.43 -0.44
CA VAL A 202 -12.50 -14.68 0.77
C VAL A 202 -12.75 -13.19 0.61
N VAL A 203 -12.35 -12.58 -0.51
CA VAL A 203 -12.57 -11.15 -0.75
C VAL A 203 -14.07 -10.85 -0.85
N ALA A 204 -14.84 -11.66 -1.55
CA ALA A 204 -16.29 -11.49 -1.67
C ALA A 204 -16.98 -11.60 -0.30
N LEU A 205 -16.71 -12.67 0.47
CA LEU A 205 -17.33 -12.89 1.78
C LEU A 205 -17.00 -11.79 2.78
N VAL A 206 -15.72 -11.36 2.85
CA VAL A 206 -15.28 -10.30 3.77
C VAL A 206 -15.89 -8.95 3.36
N THR A 207 -16.04 -8.70 2.05
CA THR A 207 -16.70 -7.47 1.57
C THR A 207 -18.20 -7.48 1.85
N VAL A 208 -18.87 -8.60 1.61
CA VAL A 208 -20.31 -8.75 1.94
C VAL A 208 -20.53 -8.56 3.45
N TRP A 209 -19.67 -9.19 4.28
CA TRP A 209 -19.72 -8.98 5.73
C TRP A 209 -19.58 -7.49 6.10
N LEU A 210 -18.63 -6.77 5.47
CA LEU A 210 -18.43 -5.35 5.70
C LEU A 210 -19.68 -4.52 5.36
N VAL A 211 -20.25 -4.75 4.19
CA VAL A 211 -21.47 -4.04 3.73
C VAL A 211 -22.64 -4.31 4.67
N LEU A 212 -22.85 -5.58 5.05
CA LEU A 212 -23.91 -5.97 6.00
C LEU A 212 -23.67 -5.36 7.40
N ARG A 213 -22.42 -5.29 7.84
CA ARG A 213 -22.05 -4.70 9.13
C ARG A 213 -22.33 -3.19 9.18
N VAL A 214 -22.05 -2.50 8.07
CA VAL A 214 -22.41 -1.07 7.94
C VAL A 214 -23.90 -0.92 7.83
N HIS A 215 -24.59 -1.75 7.03
CA HIS A 215 -26.05 -1.73 6.87
C HIS A 215 -26.81 -1.85 8.20
N ARG A 216 -26.38 -2.79 9.08
CA ARG A 216 -27.04 -3.01 10.39
C ARG A 216 -27.03 -1.78 11.29
N ARG A 217 -26.02 -0.92 11.19
CA ARG A 217 -25.91 0.31 12.00
C ARG A 217 -26.43 1.55 11.28
N THR A 218 -26.25 1.57 9.97
CA THR A 218 -26.60 2.69 9.11
C THR A 218 -27.40 2.14 7.93
N PRO A 219 -28.73 2.10 8.03
CA PRO A 219 -29.59 1.49 7.00
C PRO A 219 -29.25 2.07 5.62
N LEU A 220 -28.75 1.19 4.75
CA LEU A 220 -28.50 1.51 3.35
C LEU A 220 -29.84 1.54 2.61
N ARG A 221 -30.11 2.65 1.99
CA ARG A 221 -31.24 2.79 1.07
C ARG A 221 -30.67 2.81 -0.35
N LEU A 222 -31.35 2.14 -1.29
CA LEU A 222 -30.98 2.25 -2.72
C LEU A 222 -31.46 3.59 -3.28
N ALA A 223 -31.09 4.69 -2.58
CA ALA A 223 -31.44 6.04 -2.93
C ALA A 223 -30.20 6.77 -3.42
N TRP A 224 -30.27 7.31 -4.62
CA TRP A 224 -29.23 8.10 -5.24
C TRP A 224 -29.35 9.57 -4.85
N ASP A 225 -28.33 10.10 -4.22
CA ASP A 225 -28.18 11.53 -3.95
C ASP A 225 -27.18 12.12 -4.96
N GLY A 226 -27.72 12.65 -6.08
CA GLY A 226 -26.90 13.16 -7.18
C GLY A 226 -25.99 14.33 -6.80
N PRO A 227 -26.47 15.37 -6.08
CA PRO A 227 -25.65 16.45 -5.57
C PRO A 227 -24.47 15.97 -4.71
N LEU A 228 -24.72 15.05 -3.77
CA LEU A 228 -23.69 14.45 -2.93
C LEU A 228 -22.71 13.60 -3.75
N ALA A 229 -23.17 12.80 -4.70
CA ALA A 229 -22.33 11.99 -5.57
C ALA A 229 -21.39 12.86 -6.42
N LYS A 230 -21.87 13.97 -6.98
CA LYS A 230 -21.07 14.95 -7.74
C LYS A 230 -19.97 15.55 -6.88
N GLU A 231 -20.29 15.85 -5.62
CA GLU A 231 -19.29 16.37 -4.68
C GLU A 231 -18.24 15.33 -4.29
N MET A 232 -18.67 14.07 -4.02
CA MET A 232 -17.76 12.96 -3.74
C MET A 232 -16.76 12.76 -4.88
N LEU A 233 -17.21 12.76 -6.13
CA LEU A 233 -16.38 12.63 -7.32
C LEU A 233 -15.45 13.85 -7.51
N GLY A 234 -15.98 15.06 -7.33
CA GLY A 234 -15.20 16.30 -7.49
C GLY A 234 -14.09 16.47 -6.46
N PHE A 235 -14.36 16.09 -5.20
CA PHE A 235 -13.34 16.14 -4.14
C PHE A 235 -12.31 15.02 -4.29
N GLY A 236 -12.76 13.80 -4.58
CA GLY A 236 -11.91 12.63 -4.72
C GLY A 236 -10.89 12.77 -5.85
N GLY A 237 -11.29 13.32 -6.99
CA GLY A 237 -10.47 13.41 -8.19
C GLY A 237 -9.13 14.17 -8.01
N LYS A 238 -9.09 15.16 -7.10
CA LYS A 238 -7.87 15.95 -6.86
C LYS A 238 -6.73 15.15 -6.23
N SER A 239 -7.05 14.23 -5.32
CA SER A 239 -6.05 13.38 -4.63
C SER A 239 -5.79 12.06 -5.36
N TYR A 240 -6.60 11.77 -6.38
CA TYR A 240 -6.61 10.50 -7.07
C TYR A 240 -5.35 10.27 -7.92
N VAL A 241 -4.90 11.28 -8.66
CA VAL A 241 -3.77 11.17 -9.61
C VAL A 241 -2.49 10.72 -8.89
N GLN A 242 -2.20 11.30 -7.72
CA GLN A 242 -1.02 10.90 -6.92
C GLN A 242 -1.11 9.43 -6.49
N THR A 243 -2.28 9.00 -6.01
CA THR A 243 -2.49 7.61 -5.54
C THR A 243 -2.37 6.62 -6.69
N LEU A 244 -2.92 6.96 -7.86
CA LEU A 244 -2.82 6.13 -9.06
C LEU A 244 -1.37 5.98 -9.52
N ALA A 245 -0.64 7.09 -9.68
CA ALA A 245 0.77 7.07 -10.07
C ALA A 245 1.64 6.24 -9.12
N ALA A 246 1.47 6.44 -7.80
CA ALA A 246 2.20 5.69 -6.79
C ALA A 246 1.87 4.19 -6.80
N THR A 247 0.63 3.81 -7.12
CA THR A 247 0.22 2.40 -7.19
C THR A 247 0.76 1.73 -8.45
N LEU A 248 0.65 2.40 -9.59
CA LEU A 248 1.21 1.91 -10.85
C LEU A 248 2.73 1.73 -10.73
N HIS A 249 3.44 2.71 -10.17
CA HIS A 249 4.89 2.63 -9.96
C HIS A 249 5.32 1.37 -9.19
N ARG A 250 4.52 0.89 -8.23
CA ARG A 250 4.83 -0.32 -7.44
C ARG A 250 4.45 -1.64 -8.09
N GLN A 251 3.63 -1.62 -9.14
CA GLN A 251 3.07 -2.85 -9.72
C GLN A 251 3.41 -3.04 -11.20
N ILE A 252 3.77 -1.98 -11.92
CA ILE A 252 3.99 -2.00 -13.36
C ILE A 252 5.09 -2.98 -13.79
N ASP A 253 6.13 -3.12 -12.96
CA ASP A 253 7.25 -4.02 -13.24
C ASP A 253 6.78 -5.45 -13.45
N GLN A 254 5.84 -5.94 -12.62
CA GLN A 254 5.35 -7.32 -12.69
C GLN A 254 4.56 -7.59 -13.98
N TYR A 255 3.81 -6.60 -14.47
CA TYR A 255 3.16 -6.68 -15.77
C TYR A 255 4.16 -6.66 -16.91
N MET A 256 5.15 -5.77 -16.85
CA MET A 256 6.19 -5.67 -17.89
C MET A 256 7.04 -6.93 -17.92
N ILE A 257 7.36 -7.53 -16.78
CA ILE A 257 8.04 -8.83 -16.71
C ILE A 257 7.19 -9.90 -17.44
N ASN A 258 5.88 -9.93 -17.23
CA ASN A 258 5.01 -10.89 -17.91
C ASN A 258 4.91 -10.66 -19.42
N VAL A 259 4.91 -9.39 -19.84
CA VAL A 259 4.85 -9.02 -21.27
C VAL A 259 6.14 -9.42 -22.00
N PHE A 260 7.30 -9.12 -21.40
CA PHE A 260 8.61 -9.34 -22.03
C PHE A 260 9.18 -10.75 -21.82
N LEU A 261 8.81 -11.42 -20.73
CA LEU A 261 9.35 -12.72 -20.35
C LEU A 261 8.23 -13.76 -20.23
N ASP A 262 8.04 -14.29 -19.03
CA ASP A 262 7.08 -15.35 -18.73
C ASP A 262 6.56 -15.27 -17.27
N PRO A 263 5.46 -15.99 -16.94
CA PRO A 263 4.91 -16.01 -15.58
C PRO A 263 5.87 -16.55 -14.52
N ALA A 264 6.82 -17.44 -14.86
CA ALA A 264 7.76 -17.97 -13.86
C ALA A 264 8.69 -16.87 -13.34
N GLN A 265 9.12 -15.98 -14.24
CA GLN A 265 9.92 -14.80 -13.88
C GLN A 265 9.13 -13.83 -13.02
N VAL A 266 7.82 -13.65 -13.26
CA VAL A 266 6.94 -12.90 -12.36
C VAL A 266 6.90 -13.52 -10.98
N GLY A 267 6.82 -14.85 -10.88
CA GLY A 267 6.82 -15.58 -9.61
C GLY A 267 8.11 -15.38 -8.81
N LEU A 268 9.26 -15.45 -9.46
CA LEU A 268 10.57 -15.18 -8.84
C LEU A 268 10.66 -13.72 -8.37
N TYR A 269 10.29 -12.77 -9.24
CA TYR A 269 10.30 -11.35 -8.91
C TYR A 269 9.36 -11.00 -7.77
N ALA A 270 8.16 -11.59 -7.73
CA ALA A 270 7.20 -11.39 -6.67
C ALA A 270 7.73 -11.82 -5.29
N VAL A 271 8.52 -12.91 -5.21
CA VAL A 271 9.19 -13.32 -3.97
C VAL A 271 10.23 -12.28 -3.54
N ALA A 272 11.03 -11.77 -4.48
CA ALA A 272 12.01 -10.71 -4.19
C ALA A 272 11.32 -9.45 -3.65
N VAL A 273 10.26 -8.98 -4.34
CA VAL A 273 9.45 -7.81 -3.93
C VAL A 273 8.81 -8.00 -2.57
N ASN A 274 8.22 -9.17 -2.30
CA ASN A 274 7.56 -9.43 -1.01
C ASN A 274 8.53 -9.35 0.16
N LEU A 275 9.75 -9.90 0.02
CA LEU A 275 10.76 -9.84 1.06
C LEU A 275 11.30 -8.42 1.28
N THR A 276 11.56 -7.68 0.21
CA THR A 276 12.05 -6.30 0.32
C THR A 276 10.99 -5.33 0.85
N ASN A 277 9.71 -5.55 0.52
CA ASN A 277 8.59 -4.73 1.03
C ASN A 277 8.40 -4.83 2.55
N VAL A 278 8.92 -5.87 3.21
CA VAL A 278 8.94 -5.97 4.67
C VAL A 278 9.72 -4.80 5.29
N LEU A 279 10.81 -4.38 4.66
CA LEU A 279 11.63 -3.27 5.13
C LEU A 279 10.87 -1.94 5.11
N LEU A 280 9.92 -1.78 4.18
CA LEU A 280 9.11 -0.56 4.04
C LEU A 280 8.01 -0.41 5.11
N LYS A 281 7.76 -1.45 5.91
CA LYS A 281 6.76 -1.36 6.99
C LYS A 281 7.17 -0.38 8.10
N ILE A 282 8.47 -0.24 8.37
CA ILE A 282 8.97 0.72 9.35
C ILE A 282 8.75 2.17 8.91
N PRO A 283 9.18 2.61 7.70
CA PRO A 283 8.90 3.96 7.25
C PRO A 283 7.40 4.24 7.10
N ASP A 284 6.57 3.25 6.75
CA ASP A 284 5.11 3.42 6.67
C ASP A 284 4.49 3.69 8.05
N ALA A 285 4.83 2.89 9.05
CA ALA A 285 4.39 3.08 10.43
C ALA A 285 4.86 4.42 10.99
N THR A 286 6.15 4.76 10.81
CA THR A 286 6.73 6.03 11.23
C THR A 286 6.03 7.21 10.56
N GLY A 287 5.80 7.15 9.25
CA GLY A 287 5.11 8.20 8.50
C GLY A 287 3.66 8.40 8.93
N THR A 288 2.98 7.35 9.35
CA THR A 288 1.59 7.42 9.84
C THR A 288 1.49 8.18 11.15
N VAL A 289 2.45 7.98 12.06
CA VAL A 289 2.52 8.71 13.35
C VAL A 289 3.04 10.14 13.15
N LEU A 290 3.97 10.34 12.22
CA LEU A 290 4.59 11.63 11.95
C LEU A 290 3.60 12.62 11.34
N TYR A 291 2.76 12.19 10.40
CA TYR A 291 1.87 13.05 9.61
C TYR A 291 1.01 14.02 10.46
N PRO A 292 0.23 13.57 11.47
CA PRO A 292 -0.57 14.50 12.28
C PRO A 292 0.28 15.43 13.14
N ARG A 293 1.48 15.00 13.56
CA ARG A 293 2.41 15.84 14.31
C ARG A 293 2.94 16.98 13.46
N LEU A 294 3.36 16.69 12.22
CA LEU A 294 3.84 17.73 11.31
C LEU A 294 2.77 18.76 10.97
N ALA A 295 1.51 18.34 10.87
CA ALA A 295 0.39 19.24 10.59
C ALA A 295 0.09 20.22 11.74
N ALA A 296 0.52 19.90 12.97
CA ALA A 296 0.33 20.73 14.16
C ALA A 296 1.54 21.61 14.53
N LEU A 297 2.70 21.38 13.92
CA LEU A 297 3.92 22.13 14.20
C LEU A 297 4.07 23.36 13.30
N GLU A 298 4.75 24.37 13.81
CA GLU A 298 5.25 25.50 13.01
C GLU A 298 6.28 25.03 11.97
N GLU A 299 6.52 25.86 10.96
CA GLU A 299 7.29 25.44 9.78
C GLU A 299 8.71 24.97 10.10
N GLY A 300 9.45 25.75 10.90
CA GLY A 300 10.82 25.42 11.28
C GLY A 300 10.92 24.15 12.13
N ASP A 301 9.98 23.96 13.09
CA ASP A 301 9.95 22.79 13.94
C ASP A 301 9.58 21.53 13.18
N ALA A 302 8.65 21.64 12.24
CA ALA A 302 8.28 20.52 11.39
C ALA A 302 9.42 20.11 10.45
N HIS A 303 10.22 21.04 9.94
CA HIS A 303 11.41 20.73 9.14
C HIS A 303 12.45 19.99 9.99
N ARG A 304 12.75 20.48 11.19
CA ARG A 304 13.66 19.80 12.15
C ARG A 304 13.20 18.39 12.50
N ALA A 305 11.89 18.25 12.80
CA ALA A 305 11.29 16.95 13.09
C ALA A 305 11.39 16.00 11.90
N THR A 306 11.10 16.50 10.67
CA THR A 306 11.18 15.71 9.45
C THR A 306 12.62 15.25 9.19
N ALA A 307 13.61 16.14 9.25
CA ALA A 307 15.02 15.79 9.04
C ALA A 307 15.49 14.69 10.01
N ARG A 308 15.16 14.83 11.30
CA ARG A 308 15.49 13.81 12.32
C ARG A 308 14.83 12.47 12.02
N VAL A 309 13.54 12.46 11.65
CA VAL A 309 12.82 11.22 11.36
C VAL A 309 13.31 10.59 10.06
N CYS A 310 13.63 11.38 9.03
CA CYS A 310 14.25 10.88 7.79
C CYS A 310 15.55 10.12 8.09
N ARG A 311 16.46 10.76 8.81
CA ARG A 311 17.76 10.21 9.19
C ARG A 311 17.63 8.89 9.95
N ASN A 312 16.81 8.88 11.00
CA ASN A 312 16.60 7.70 11.83
C ASN A 312 15.95 6.56 11.06
N THR A 313 14.92 6.86 10.27
CA THR A 313 14.22 5.85 9.47
C THR A 313 15.12 5.28 8.38
N LEU A 314 15.94 6.14 7.73
CA LEU A 314 16.90 5.72 6.72
C LEU A 314 17.95 4.79 7.32
N PHE A 315 18.51 5.14 8.48
CA PHE A 315 19.49 4.32 9.20
C PHE A 315 18.92 2.95 9.57
N ILE A 316 17.75 2.91 10.18
CA ILE A 316 17.11 1.64 10.57
C ILE A 316 16.80 0.80 9.32
N THR A 317 16.26 1.40 8.27
CA THR A 317 15.95 0.68 7.03
C THR A 317 17.23 0.18 6.34
N ALA A 318 18.30 0.95 6.35
CA ALA A 318 19.60 0.53 5.83
C ALA A 318 20.21 -0.64 6.64
N ALA A 319 20.14 -0.57 7.97
CA ALA A 319 20.61 -1.67 8.84
C ALA A 319 19.82 -2.97 8.58
N LEU A 320 18.50 -2.88 8.44
CA LEU A 320 17.67 -4.02 8.06
C LEU A 320 17.96 -4.48 6.62
N GLY A 321 18.29 -3.55 5.71
CA GLY A 321 18.73 -3.86 4.36
C GLY A 321 20.01 -4.68 4.35
N VAL A 322 20.99 -4.33 5.21
CA VAL A 322 22.21 -5.14 5.42
C VAL A 322 21.84 -6.53 5.99
N GLY A 323 20.92 -6.60 6.95
CA GLY A 323 20.40 -7.89 7.43
C GLY A 323 19.76 -8.73 6.30
N CYS A 324 18.97 -8.09 5.43
CA CYS A 324 18.37 -8.75 4.26
C CYS A 324 19.44 -9.17 3.22
N LEU A 325 20.51 -8.39 3.04
CA LEU A 325 21.65 -8.73 2.18
C LEU A 325 22.34 -10.02 2.67
N LEU A 326 22.58 -10.13 3.99
CA LEU A 326 23.30 -11.26 4.59
C LEU A 326 22.44 -12.52 4.71
N PHE A 327 21.21 -12.37 5.20
CA PHE A 327 20.33 -13.48 5.55
C PHE A 327 19.24 -13.77 4.51
N GLY A 328 18.93 -12.83 3.63
CA GLY A 328 17.89 -12.96 2.62
C GLY A 328 18.10 -14.14 1.65
N PRO A 329 19.33 -14.36 1.12
CA PRO A 329 19.61 -15.52 0.26
C PRO A 329 19.35 -16.86 0.96
N PHE A 330 19.71 -16.98 2.22
CA PHE A 330 19.40 -18.15 3.04
C PHE A 330 17.90 -18.27 3.27
N GLY A 331 17.23 -17.17 3.64
CA GLY A 331 15.79 -17.12 3.84
C GLY A 331 15.00 -17.56 2.59
N ILE A 332 15.38 -17.12 1.38
CA ILE A 332 14.74 -17.58 0.14
C ILE A 332 14.89 -19.08 -0.04
N ARG A 333 16.09 -19.62 0.14
CA ARG A 333 16.32 -21.06 -0.03
C ARG A 333 15.56 -21.92 0.99
N VAL A 334 15.52 -21.48 2.24
CA VAL A 334 14.83 -22.22 3.33
C VAL A 334 13.32 -22.09 3.22
N LEU A 335 12.78 -20.89 3.04
CA LEU A 335 11.34 -20.65 3.04
C LEU A 335 10.68 -21.09 1.72
N TYR A 336 11.26 -20.71 0.58
CA TYR A 336 10.66 -20.92 -0.74
C TYR A 336 11.24 -22.12 -1.49
N GLY A 337 12.43 -22.59 -1.09
CA GLY A 337 13.10 -23.72 -1.70
C GLY A 337 14.03 -23.34 -2.87
N PRO A 338 14.82 -24.31 -3.40
CA PRO A 338 15.87 -24.06 -4.39
C PRO A 338 15.33 -23.55 -5.73
N ARG A 339 14.07 -23.89 -6.09
CA ARG A 339 13.42 -23.42 -7.32
C ARG A 339 13.26 -21.89 -7.37
N PHE A 340 13.34 -21.22 -6.24
CA PHE A 340 13.22 -19.76 -6.11
C PHE A 340 14.59 -19.07 -5.94
N ALA A 341 15.70 -19.77 -6.09
CA ALA A 341 17.05 -19.18 -6.00
C ALA A 341 17.25 -18.02 -6.99
N GLY A 342 16.57 -18.04 -8.15
CA GLY A 342 16.59 -16.96 -9.11
C GLY A 342 16.02 -15.62 -8.58
N ALA A 343 15.28 -15.61 -7.47
CA ALA A 343 14.78 -14.40 -6.81
C ALA A 343 15.85 -13.66 -6.00
N ILE A 344 16.99 -14.33 -5.67
CA ILE A 344 18.04 -13.75 -4.81
C ILE A 344 18.66 -12.52 -5.47
N ARG A 345 19.11 -12.64 -6.72
CA ARG A 345 19.77 -11.54 -7.42
C ARG A 345 18.89 -10.30 -7.57
N PRO A 346 17.64 -10.39 -8.04
CA PRO A 346 16.72 -9.25 -8.06
C PRO A 346 16.48 -8.64 -6.68
N MET A 347 16.31 -9.47 -5.64
CA MET A 347 16.14 -8.99 -4.26
C MET A 347 17.31 -8.11 -3.83
N LEU A 348 18.55 -8.57 -4.05
CA LEU A 348 19.75 -7.81 -3.67
C LEU A 348 19.88 -6.50 -4.44
N LEU A 349 19.58 -6.52 -5.74
CA LEU A 349 19.64 -5.33 -6.61
C LEU A 349 18.59 -4.28 -6.25
N MET A 350 17.46 -4.66 -5.65
CA MET A 350 16.42 -3.73 -5.21
C MET A 350 16.78 -3.03 -3.88
N LEU A 351 17.62 -3.61 -3.03
CA LEU A 351 17.85 -3.11 -1.66
C LEU A 351 18.25 -1.62 -1.60
N PRO A 352 19.18 -1.10 -2.42
CA PRO A 352 19.49 0.33 -2.40
C PRO A 352 18.27 1.22 -2.66
N GLY A 353 17.45 0.86 -3.64
CA GLY A 353 16.21 1.58 -3.97
C GLY A 353 15.18 1.53 -2.84
N ILE A 354 15.07 0.39 -2.16
CA ILE A 354 14.17 0.21 -1.01
C ILE A 354 14.58 1.12 0.16
N VAL A 355 15.89 1.26 0.41
CA VAL A 355 16.41 2.20 1.43
C VAL A 355 16.07 3.64 1.05
N MET A 356 16.26 4.03 -0.21
CA MET A 356 15.88 5.36 -0.69
C MET A 356 14.36 5.59 -0.68
N MET A 357 13.55 4.54 -0.91
CA MET A 357 12.10 4.62 -0.81
C MET A 357 11.63 4.95 0.61
N ALA A 358 12.38 4.53 1.66
CA ALA A 358 12.07 4.93 3.04
C ALA A 358 12.17 6.45 3.22
N LEU A 359 13.19 7.08 2.66
CA LEU A 359 13.36 8.54 2.65
C LEU A 359 12.19 9.22 1.91
N TYR A 360 11.86 8.73 0.71
CA TYR A 360 10.71 9.21 -0.08
C TYR A 360 9.41 9.19 0.73
N MET A 361 9.14 8.09 1.43
CA MET A 361 7.89 7.92 2.21
C MET A 361 7.77 8.98 3.32
N ILE A 362 8.85 9.29 4.04
CA ILE A 362 8.83 10.31 5.10
C ILE A 362 8.69 11.72 4.51
N LEU A 363 9.47 12.06 3.48
CA LEU A 363 9.40 13.37 2.82
C LEU A 363 8.01 13.63 2.20
N THR A 364 7.40 12.60 1.61
CA THR A 364 6.03 12.69 1.07
C THR A 364 5.02 13.12 2.15
N ARG A 365 5.15 12.63 3.39
CA ARG A 365 4.28 13.03 4.52
C ARG A 365 4.47 14.51 4.88
N ASN A 366 5.71 15.01 4.85
CA ASN A 366 5.98 16.43 5.10
C ASN A 366 5.30 17.33 4.05
N PHE A 367 5.50 17.07 2.75
CA PHE A 367 4.87 17.87 1.70
C PHE A 367 3.34 17.76 1.72
N THR A 368 2.80 16.58 2.04
CA THR A 368 1.35 16.40 2.15
C THR A 368 0.76 17.17 3.34
N SER A 369 1.43 17.19 4.51
CA SER A 369 0.97 17.92 5.70
C SER A 369 0.92 19.43 5.47
N ARG A 370 1.74 19.94 4.56
CA ARG A 370 1.83 21.37 4.17
C ARG A 370 1.00 21.73 2.93
N ASN A 371 0.13 20.83 2.47
CA ASN A 371 -0.69 21.03 1.26
C ASN A 371 0.13 21.23 -0.03
N ARG A 372 1.39 20.75 -0.07
CA ARG A 372 2.30 20.79 -1.22
C ARG A 372 2.33 19.48 -2.00
N GLN A 373 1.17 18.87 -2.21
CA GLN A 373 1.03 17.59 -2.90
C GLN A 373 1.53 17.62 -4.35
N GLY A 374 1.59 18.80 -4.98
CA GLY A 374 2.12 18.96 -6.34
C GLY A 374 3.55 18.43 -6.50
N VAL A 375 4.41 18.63 -5.49
CA VAL A 375 5.79 18.12 -5.49
C VAL A 375 5.80 16.58 -5.52
N ASN A 376 4.94 15.97 -4.72
CA ASN A 376 4.80 14.50 -4.67
C ASN A 376 4.29 13.94 -6.00
N ILE A 377 3.33 14.62 -6.66
CA ILE A 377 2.77 14.20 -7.95
C ILE A 377 3.86 14.22 -9.03
N VAL A 378 4.64 15.30 -9.10
CA VAL A 378 5.73 15.44 -10.07
C VAL A 378 6.79 14.36 -9.83
N ALA A 379 7.24 14.19 -8.59
CA ALA A 379 8.25 13.18 -8.26
C ALA A 379 7.77 11.75 -8.61
N ALA A 380 6.52 11.41 -8.26
CA ALA A 380 5.94 10.10 -8.59
C ALA A 380 5.76 9.90 -10.10
N GLY A 381 5.34 10.93 -10.83
CA GLY A 381 5.16 10.89 -12.29
C GLY A 381 6.49 10.69 -13.02
N VAL A 382 7.52 11.46 -12.67
CA VAL A 382 8.86 11.33 -13.25
C VAL A 382 9.45 9.95 -12.94
N ALA A 383 9.36 9.50 -11.68
CA ALA A 383 9.88 8.20 -11.29
C ALA A 383 9.18 7.05 -12.02
N LEU A 384 7.85 7.11 -12.17
CA LEU A 384 7.10 6.13 -12.96
C LEU A 384 7.53 6.12 -14.42
N SER A 385 7.68 7.29 -15.06
CA SER A 385 8.11 7.39 -16.45
C SER A 385 9.51 6.81 -16.65
N VAL A 386 10.44 7.14 -15.74
CA VAL A 386 11.81 6.58 -15.77
C VAL A 386 11.79 5.07 -15.53
N ASN A 387 10.99 4.58 -14.58
CA ASN A 387 10.84 3.15 -14.32
C ASN A 387 10.35 2.40 -15.57
N VAL A 388 9.27 2.88 -16.21
CA VAL A 388 8.75 2.25 -17.44
C VAL A 388 9.78 2.30 -18.56
N GLY A 389 10.43 3.45 -18.79
CA GLY A 389 11.46 3.58 -19.81
C GLY A 389 12.64 2.63 -19.60
N LEU A 390 13.15 2.57 -18.37
CA LEU A 390 14.23 1.63 -18.02
C LEU A 390 13.79 0.17 -18.15
N ASN A 391 12.58 -0.16 -17.74
CA ASN A 391 12.03 -1.52 -17.85
C ASN A 391 11.96 -1.97 -19.32
N CYS A 392 11.54 -1.10 -20.25
CA CYS A 392 11.52 -1.42 -21.68
C CYS A 392 12.90 -1.78 -22.24
N VAL A 393 13.97 -1.23 -21.68
CA VAL A 393 15.36 -1.47 -22.12
C VAL A 393 16.02 -2.60 -21.33
N LEU A 394 15.85 -2.62 -20.01
CA LEU A 394 16.62 -3.50 -19.13
C LEU A 394 15.97 -4.88 -18.97
N ILE A 395 14.64 -5.01 -19.00
CA ILE A 395 13.98 -6.31 -18.89
C ILE A 395 14.35 -7.22 -20.07
N PRO A 396 14.29 -6.80 -21.35
CA PRO A 396 14.70 -7.65 -22.46
C PRO A 396 16.17 -8.07 -22.41
N ARG A 397 17.06 -7.25 -21.82
CA ARG A 397 18.49 -7.53 -21.76
C ARG A 397 18.94 -8.34 -20.54
N TRP A 398 18.38 -8.02 -19.36
CA TRP A 398 18.84 -8.56 -18.08
C TRP A 398 17.73 -9.27 -17.29
N GLY A 399 16.59 -9.52 -17.92
CA GLY A 399 15.46 -10.22 -17.29
C GLY A 399 14.95 -9.49 -16.03
N ILE A 400 14.56 -10.25 -15.04
CA ILE A 400 14.05 -9.71 -13.74
C ILE A 400 15.09 -8.91 -12.95
N SER A 401 16.39 -9.11 -13.21
CA SER A 401 17.44 -8.27 -12.64
C SER A 401 17.39 -6.85 -13.23
N GLY A 402 17.03 -6.72 -14.52
CA GLY A 402 16.79 -5.43 -15.16
C GLY A 402 15.63 -4.68 -14.53
N ALA A 403 14.50 -5.37 -14.24
CA ALA A 403 13.38 -4.79 -13.52
C ALA A 403 13.78 -4.31 -12.12
N ALA A 404 14.58 -5.10 -11.39
CA ALA A 404 15.07 -4.74 -10.06
C ALA A 404 15.94 -3.47 -10.07
N ILE A 405 16.82 -3.32 -11.06
CA ILE A 405 17.63 -2.13 -11.26
C ILE A 405 16.75 -0.93 -11.61
N SER A 406 15.77 -1.09 -12.52
CA SER A 406 14.82 -0.04 -12.87
C SER A 406 14.06 0.47 -11.66
N THR A 407 13.58 -0.44 -10.80
CA THR A 407 12.94 -0.11 -9.53
C THR A 407 13.87 0.64 -8.59
N ALA A 408 15.12 0.15 -8.42
CA ALA A 408 16.09 0.79 -7.54
C ALA A 408 16.43 2.22 -8.00
N VAL A 409 16.64 2.41 -9.29
CA VAL A 409 16.94 3.74 -9.88
C VAL A 409 15.75 4.67 -9.73
N SER A 410 14.55 4.23 -10.08
CA SER A 410 13.35 5.08 -10.03
C SER A 410 12.96 5.48 -8.60
N TYR A 411 13.07 4.56 -7.63
CA TYR A 411 12.85 4.87 -6.21
C TYR A 411 13.89 5.85 -5.67
N SER A 412 15.16 5.67 -6.05
CA SER A 412 16.23 6.60 -5.69
C SER A 412 16.01 7.99 -6.30
N LEU A 413 15.61 8.05 -7.56
CA LEU A 413 15.30 9.31 -8.24
C LEU A 413 14.15 10.06 -7.54
N ALA A 414 13.04 9.36 -7.23
CA ALA A 414 11.92 9.96 -6.50
C ALA A 414 12.35 10.53 -5.14
N ALA A 415 13.15 9.78 -4.39
CA ALA A 415 13.66 10.21 -3.10
C ALA A 415 14.59 11.42 -3.20
N LEU A 416 15.51 11.41 -4.17
CA LEU A 416 16.43 12.52 -4.41
C LEU A 416 15.71 13.78 -4.86
N MET A 417 14.69 13.69 -5.71
CA MET A 417 13.88 14.84 -6.11
C MET A 417 13.21 15.48 -4.89
N LEU A 418 12.57 14.70 -4.02
CA LEU A 418 11.95 15.24 -2.81
C LEU A 418 13.00 15.79 -1.82
N LEU A 419 14.16 15.13 -1.70
CA LEU A 419 15.24 15.59 -0.83
C LEU A 419 15.78 16.96 -1.28
N VAL A 420 16.02 17.15 -2.58
CA VAL A 420 16.48 18.43 -3.13
C VAL A 420 15.48 19.56 -2.84
N VAL A 421 14.19 19.31 -3.05
CA VAL A 421 13.16 20.31 -2.73
C VAL A 421 13.11 20.59 -1.23
N PHE A 422 13.18 19.54 -0.39
CA PHE A 422 13.16 19.68 1.06
C PHE A 422 14.35 20.49 1.59
N VAL A 423 15.56 20.20 1.15
CA VAL A 423 16.80 20.92 1.54
C VAL A 423 16.73 22.38 1.16
N ARG A 424 16.26 22.69 -0.07
CA ARG A 424 16.11 24.09 -0.54
C ARG A 424 15.08 24.89 0.27
N GLU A 425 14.01 24.24 0.74
CA GLU A 425 12.95 24.92 1.49
C GLU A 425 13.25 25.01 2.99
N SER A 426 13.85 23.96 3.55
CA SER A 426 14.10 23.89 5.00
C SER A 426 15.39 24.58 5.46
N GLY A 427 16.32 24.84 4.54
CA GLY A 427 17.67 25.32 4.87
C GLY A 427 18.58 24.28 5.55
N HIS A 428 18.08 23.05 5.79
CA HIS A 428 18.89 21.96 6.32
C HIS A 428 19.84 21.42 5.26
N SER A 429 21.02 20.96 5.69
CA SER A 429 21.94 20.28 4.77
C SER A 429 21.48 18.85 4.45
N VAL A 430 21.94 18.31 3.31
CA VAL A 430 21.72 16.89 2.96
C VAL A 430 22.23 15.98 4.07
N ALA A 431 23.42 16.30 4.61
CA ALA A 431 24.05 15.52 5.67
C ALA A 431 23.18 15.46 6.94
N GLU A 432 22.61 16.58 7.37
CA GLU A 432 21.71 16.66 8.52
C GLU A 432 20.41 15.86 8.33
N THR A 433 19.98 15.68 7.08
CA THR A 433 18.73 14.95 6.76
C THR A 433 18.97 13.46 6.59
N VAL A 434 20.16 13.03 6.14
CA VAL A 434 20.44 11.65 5.72
C VAL A 434 21.37 10.92 6.68
N LEU A 435 22.38 11.63 7.28
CA LEU A 435 23.42 11.01 8.09
C LEU A 435 23.10 11.09 9.58
N VAL A 436 23.18 9.95 10.26
CA VAL A 436 23.03 9.87 11.72
C VAL A 436 24.27 10.40 12.42
N GLY A 437 24.08 11.36 13.34
CA GLY A 437 25.17 11.91 14.15
C GLY A 437 25.70 10.89 15.17
N ARG A 438 26.99 11.07 15.58
CA ARG A 438 27.63 10.18 16.56
C ARG A 438 26.88 10.11 17.89
N GLU A 439 26.28 11.20 18.33
CA GLU A 439 25.49 11.27 19.57
C GLU A 439 24.22 10.40 19.51
N GLU A 440 23.57 10.34 18.35
CA GLU A 440 22.35 9.53 18.15
C GLU A 440 22.69 8.04 18.10
N ILE A 441 23.82 7.66 17.48
CA ILE A 441 24.33 6.27 17.50
C ILE A 441 24.62 5.85 18.94
N GLY A 442 25.27 6.71 19.73
CA GLY A 442 25.49 6.47 21.16
C GLY A 442 24.19 6.28 21.96
N GLY A 443 23.13 7.00 21.57
CA GLY A 443 21.77 6.84 22.14
C GLY A 443 21.16 5.48 21.83
N TYR A 444 21.26 5.01 20.58
CA TYR A 444 20.76 3.70 20.17
C TYR A 444 21.51 2.54 20.86
N VAL A 445 22.83 2.63 20.96
CA VAL A 445 23.65 1.61 21.63
C VAL A 445 23.31 1.53 23.13
N ARG A 446 23.08 2.67 23.78
CA ARG A 446 22.64 2.69 25.20
C ARG A 446 21.25 2.09 25.36
N HIS A 447 20.33 2.40 24.47
CA HIS A 447 18.97 1.84 24.52
C HIS A 447 18.97 0.32 24.25
N ALA A 448 19.76 -0.14 23.30
CA ALA A 448 19.91 -1.57 23.02
C ALA A 448 20.54 -2.34 24.19
N ARG A 449 21.52 -1.76 24.88
CA ARG A 449 22.12 -2.36 26.09
C ARG A 449 21.13 -2.41 27.26
N GLY A 450 20.23 -1.43 27.38
CA GLY A 450 19.17 -1.42 28.41
C GLY A 450 18.02 -2.41 28.16
N LEU A 451 17.91 -2.94 26.92
CA LEU A 451 16.89 -3.94 26.55
C LEU A 451 17.40 -5.40 26.74
N VAL A 452 18.72 -5.59 27.00
CA VAL A 452 19.29 -6.91 27.32
C VAL A 452 19.23 -7.10 28.84
N PRO A 453 18.36 -7.96 29.39
CA PRO A 453 18.33 -8.25 30.82
C PRO A 453 19.67 -8.92 31.20
N GLY A 454 20.53 -8.22 31.95
CA GLY A 454 21.79 -8.77 32.43
C GLY A 454 23.05 -7.93 32.24
N ALA A 455 22.98 -6.75 31.59
CA ALA A 455 24.17 -5.90 31.36
C ALA A 455 24.34 -4.76 32.40
N ALA A 456 23.63 -4.82 33.53
CA ALA A 456 23.76 -3.88 34.64
C ALA A 456 24.33 -4.58 35.88
N GLY A 457 25.55 -5.15 35.71
CA GLY A 457 26.26 -5.80 36.81
C GLY A 457 27.67 -6.21 36.38
N GLU A 458 28.54 -5.22 36.21
CA GLU A 458 29.98 -5.29 36.41
C GLU A 458 30.54 -3.87 36.48
#